data_9f11a1dbddd659d7e61becf700bc5920
#
_entry.id   9f11a1dbddd659d7e61becf700bc5920
#
_cell.length_a   1.000
_cell.length_b   1.000
_cell.length_c   1.000
_cell.angle_alpha   90.00
_cell.angle_beta   90.00
_cell.angle_gamma   90.00
#
_symmetry.space_group_name_H-M   'P 1'
#
loop_
_entity.id
_entity.type
_entity.pdbx_description
1 polymer ?
#
loop_
_entity_poly.entity_id
_entity_poly.type
_entity_poly.pdbx_seq_one_letter_code
_entity_poly.pdbx_strand_id
1 'polypeptide(L)'
;MKMRILAIALLFIVLVAIWAMIFSKYLPQSALPIKQSTISSRAWEMKSIDTMKYSRDRALTQLNNPSFDSVIEAQVKTIAETGATHIAIATPYDKQFLPFLKRWVQMARKYKLKVWFRGNFSGWEGWFNYPKILTRAEHLRMTREFISDNPSLFEDNDAFTACPECENGGPGDPRSTGDKEGHKQFLIDEHNAAGEEFRAIGKTVATTYNSMNFDVAKIIMDKPTTIALGGIVAIDHYVDTPSKLVRTIKEIAQSSGGKIFLGEFGVPLPHINGAMNEIQQAAWIEEALHKLSMEPSVMGVSYWINAGGPTALWNEDGTPKKAANILQSYFIPRIVSGVITDQYENPISQVTISSVNSSTFSNTKGEFSLSILPFEKNVSIQANGQSKSNFSLPESGEKLRIIVQRSPQNFIDFLRDLIYKNL
;
A
#
# COMPACT_ATOMS: atom_id res chain seq x y z
N MET A 1 -81.83 6.59 -15.09
CA MET A 1 -80.68 6.25 -15.91
C MET A 1 -79.45 7.13 -15.57
N LYS A 2 -79.53 8.44 -15.49
CA LYS A 2 -78.43 9.37 -15.20
C LYS A 2 -77.70 9.10 -13.87
N MET A 3 -78.45 8.75 -12.79
CA MET A 3 -77.79 8.48 -11.46
C MET A 3 -76.99 7.19 -11.45
N ARG A 4 -77.35 6.16 -12.19
CA ARG A 4 -76.58 4.90 -12.29
C ARG A 4 -75.27 5.09 -13.06
N ILE A 5 -75.29 5.92 -14.11
CA ILE A 5 -74.06 6.25 -14.87
C ILE A 5 -73.08 7.07 -14.02
N LEU A 6 -73.56 8.00 -13.19
CA LEU A 6 -72.72 8.78 -12.29
C LEU A 6 -72.07 7.91 -11.21
N ALA A 7 -72.80 6.96 -10.64
CA ALA A 7 -72.25 6.01 -9.66
C ALA A 7 -71.17 5.09 -10.21
N ILE A 8 -71.35 4.61 -11.46
CA ILE A 8 -70.33 3.77 -12.14
C ILE A 8 -69.08 4.60 -12.48
N ALA A 9 -69.24 5.86 -12.92
CA ALA A 9 -68.11 6.75 -13.19
C ALA A 9 -67.32 7.08 -11.92
N LEU A 10 -68.03 7.31 -10.79
CA LEU A 10 -67.37 7.55 -9.49
C LEU A 10 -66.58 6.31 -9.00
N LEU A 11 -67.17 5.11 -9.14
CA LEU A 11 -66.52 3.85 -8.78
C LEU A 11 -65.26 3.62 -9.60
N PHE A 12 -65.34 3.93 -10.90
CA PHE A 12 -64.15 3.80 -11.80
C PHE A 12 -63.07 4.78 -11.46
N ILE A 13 -63.39 6.04 -11.12
CA ILE A 13 -62.41 7.04 -10.68
C ILE A 13 -61.74 6.62 -9.35
N VAL A 14 -62.51 6.08 -8.40
CA VAL A 14 -61.98 5.57 -7.14
C VAL A 14 -61.08 4.37 -7.37
N LEU A 15 -61.43 3.46 -8.22
CA LEU A 15 -60.61 2.30 -8.59
C LEU A 15 -59.30 2.72 -9.28
N VAL A 16 -59.35 3.69 -10.20
CA VAL A 16 -58.18 4.25 -10.87
C VAL A 16 -57.28 5.00 -9.86
N ALA A 17 -57.84 5.76 -8.92
CA ALA A 17 -57.09 6.42 -7.88
C ALA A 17 -56.41 5.44 -6.91
N ILE A 18 -57.12 4.37 -6.50
CA ILE A 18 -56.53 3.30 -5.70
C ILE A 18 -55.42 2.58 -6.48
N TRP A 19 -55.66 2.30 -7.75
CA TRP A 19 -54.67 1.70 -8.64
C TRP A 19 -53.45 2.57 -8.82
N ALA A 20 -53.63 3.90 -9.02
CA ALA A 20 -52.53 4.88 -9.10
C ALA A 20 -51.76 5.00 -7.78
N MET A 21 -52.42 4.99 -6.60
CA MET A 21 -51.78 4.98 -5.31
C MET A 21 -50.97 3.70 -5.04
N ILE A 22 -51.49 2.55 -5.43
CA ILE A 22 -50.79 1.27 -5.34
C ILE A 22 -49.61 1.26 -6.29
N PHE A 23 -49.78 1.71 -7.54
CA PHE A 23 -48.73 1.74 -8.55
C PHE A 23 -47.63 2.76 -8.26
N SER A 24 -47.94 3.93 -7.63
CA SER A 24 -46.95 4.94 -7.29
C SER A 24 -45.93 4.43 -6.26
N LYS A 25 -46.31 3.46 -5.43
CA LYS A 25 -45.37 2.79 -4.50
C LYS A 25 -44.40 1.81 -5.19
N TYR A 26 -44.70 1.41 -6.41
CA TYR A 26 -43.93 0.43 -7.20
C TYR A 26 -43.28 1.03 -8.46
N LEU A 27 -43.40 2.35 -8.65
CA LEU A 27 -42.56 3.03 -9.66
C LEU A 27 -41.12 2.96 -9.24
N PRO A 28 -40.20 2.61 -10.13
CA PRO A 28 -38.79 2.59 -9.81
C PRO A 28 -38.38 4.00 -9.36
N GLN A 29 -37.90 4.11 -8.12
CA GLN A 29 -37.29 5.35 -7.67
C GLN A 29 -36.16 5.70 -8.64
N SER A 30 -36.11 6.96 -9.08
CA SER A 30 -35.10 7.49 -9.97
C SER A 30 -33.72 6.92 -9.60
N ALA A 31 -33.06 6.29 -10.54
CA ALA A 31 -31.73 5.71 -10.35
C ALA A 31 -30.80 6.77 -9.76
N LEU A 32 -30.41 6.57 -8.52
CA LEU A 32 -29.32 7.35 -7.93
C LEU A 32 -28.08 7.21 -8.83
N PRO A 33 -27.26 8.23 -8.98
CA PRO A 33 -26.08 8.17 -9.82
C PRO A 33 -25.23 6.96 -9.40
N ILE A 34 -24.89 6.13 -10.38
CA ILE A 34 -24.08 4.92 -10.19
C ILE A 34 -22.74 5.37 -9.63
N LYS A 35 -22.54 5.17 -8.32
CA LYS A 35 -21.20 5.27 -7.76
C LYS A 35 -20.35 4.19 -8.43
N GLN A 36 -19.37 4.62 -9.22
CA GLN A 36 -18.36 3.69 -9.73
C GLN A 36 -17.78 2.91 -8.55
N SER A 37 -17.66 1.59 -8.71
CA SER A 37 -17.05 0.73 -7.70
C SER A 37 -15.58 1.10 -7.59
N THR A 38 -15.27 1.98 -6.68
CA THR A 38 -13.89 2.15 -6.24
C THR A 38 -13.63 1.03 -5.23
N ILE A 39 -12.79 0.08 -5.61
CA ILE A 39 -12.21 -0.87 -4.67
C ILE A 39 -11.34 -0.02 -3.73
N SER A 40 -11.89 0.39 -2.60
CA SER A 40 -11.10 0.97 -1.51
C SER A 40 -10.46 -0.19 -0.79
N SER A 41 -9.29 -0.64 -1.23
CA SER A 41 -8.46 -1.50 -0.40
C SER A 41 -7.60 -0.59 0.48
N ARG A 42 -7.49 -0.91 1.77
CA ARG A 42 -6.38 -0.44 2.61
C ARG A 42 -5.07 -1.15 2.25
N ALA A 43 -4.90 -1.51 0.95
CA ALA A 43 -3.63 -2.00 0.47
C ALA A 43 -2.60 -0.89 0.70
N TRP A 44 -1.45 -1.24 1.21
CA TRP A 44 -0.35 -0.31 1.34
C TRP A 44 -0.06 0.36 -0.01
N GLU A 45 0.06 1.67 -0.01
CA GLU A 45 0.32 2.47 -1.21
C GLU A 45 1.67 2.10 -1.82
N MET A 46 2.65 1.84 -0.95
CA MET A 46 3.98 1.38 -1.36
C MET A 46 4.32 0.06 -0.66
N LYS A 47 4.60 -0.95 -1.47
CA LYS A 47 5.07 -2.27 -1.09
C LYS A 47 6.44 -2.45 -1.72
N SER A 48 7.50 -2.42 -0.91
CA SER A 48 8.88 -2.44 -1.41
C SER A 48 9.70 -3.58 -0.80
N ILE A 49 10.73 -3.96 -1.50
CA ILE A 49 11.78 -4.86 -1.01
C ILE A 49 13.13 -4.24 -1.36
N ASP A 50 14.02 -4.19 -0.37
CA ASP A 50 15.33 -3.58 -0.49
C ASP A 50 16.35 -4.54 -1.10
N THR A 51 17.27 -4.00 -1.92
CA THR A 51 18.32 -4.73 -2.61
C THR A 51 19.74 -4.29 -2.19
N MET A 52 19.87 -3.53 -1.11
CA MET A 52 21.09 -2.86 -0.69
C MET A 52 22.33 -3.76 -0.70
N LYS A 53 22.22 -5.01 -0.26
CA LYS A 53 23.34 -5.96 -0.24
C LYS A 53 23.95 -6.25 -1.61
N TYR A 54 23.18 -6.02 -2.66
CA TYR A 54 23.62 -6.19 -4.04
C TYR A 54 23.71 -4.86 -4.79
N SER A 55 22.73 -3.98 -4.63
CA SER A 55 22.70 -2.72 -5.37
C SER A 55 23.68 -1.67 -4.83
N ARG A 56 24.09 -1.74 -3.55
CA ARG A 56 25.13 -0.90 -2.96
C ARG A 56 26.40 -1.69 -2.68
N ASP A 57 26.33 -2.74 -1.83
CA ASP A 57 27.54 -3.38 -1.31
C ASP A 57 28.39 -4.06 -2.40
N ARG A 58 27.78 -4.41 -3.55
CA ARG A 58 28.47 -4.96 -4.72
C ARG A 58 28.77 -3.92 -5.81
N ALA A 59 28.33 -2.66 -5.68
CA ALA A 59 28.43 -1.67 -6.73
C ALA A 59 29.89 -1.48 -7.24
N LEU A 60 30.83 -1.31 -6.32
CA LEU A 60 32.22 -1.08 -6.70
C LEU A 60 32.86 -2.29 -7.41
N THR A 61 32.60 -3.50 -6.93
CA THR A 61 33.22 -4.74 -7.47
C THR A 61 32.52 -5.21 -8.74
N GLN A 62 31.25 -4.86 -8.96
CA GLN A 62 30.45 -5.32 -10.10
C GLN A 62 30.21 -4.22 -11.15
N LEU A 63 30.81 -3.04 -10.97
CA LEU A 63 30.59 -1.87 -11.84
C LEU A 63 30.81 -2.21 -13.32
N ASN A 64 31.92 -2.86 -13.64
CA ASN A 64 32.34 -3.20 -14.98
C ASN A 64 32.13 -4.70 -15.34
N ASN A 65 31.32 -5.42 -14.56
CA ASN A 65 31.04 -6.83 -14.82
C ASN A 65 29.65 -7.02 -15.46
N PRO A 66 29.57 -7.18 -16.81
CA PRO A 66 28.27 -7.34 -17.49
C PRO A 66 27.58 -8.68 -17.15
N SER A 67 28.33 -9.72 -16.75
CA SER A 67 27.72 -11.00 -16.35
C SER A 67 26.88 -10.88 -15.07
N PHE A 68 27.08 -9.83 -14.28
CA PHE A 68 26.26 -9.55 -13.10
C PHE A 68 24.82 -9.13 -13.44
N ASP A 69 24.51 -8.81 -14.72
CA ASP A 69 23.14 -8.48 -15.14
C ASP A 69 22.16 -9.63 -14.93
N SER A 70 22.60 -10.88 -15.09
CA SER A 70 21.78 -12.04 -14.79
C SER A 70 21.41 -12.15 -13.31
N VAL A 71 22.30 -11.74 -12.41
CA VAL A 71 22.05 -11.66 -10.97
C VAL A 71 21.04 -10.56 -10.65
N ILE A 72 21.22 -9.37 -11.25
CA ILE A 72 20.27 -8.26 -11.12
C ILE A 72 18.88 -8.71 -11.60
N GLU A 73 18.80 -9.31 -12.79
CA GLU A 73 17.56 -9.77 -13.37
C GLU A 73 16.84 -10.79 -12.47
N ALA A 74 17.55 -11.79 -11.99
CA ALA A 74 16.98 -12.81 -11.10
C ALA A 74 16.38 -12.19 -9.84
N GLN A 75 17.07 -11.25 -9.20
CA GLN A 75 16.59 -10.58 -8.00
C GLN A 75 15.39 -9.68 -8.27
N VAL A 76 15.44 -8.86 -9.33
CA VAL A 76 14.33 -7.96 -9.70
C VAL A 76 13.08 -8.76 -10.07
N LYS A 77 13.24 -9.86 -10.81
CA LYS A 77 12.16 -10.77 -11.18
C LYS A 77 11.46 -11.35 -9.94
N THR A 78 12.23 -11.91 -9.02
CA THR A 78 11.64 -12.52 -7.80
C THR A 78 10.94 -11.47 -6.92
N ILE A 79 11.47 -10.24 -6.84
CA ILE A 79 10.80 -9.13 -6.17
C ILE A 79 9.47 -8.79 -6.86
N ALA A 80 9.44 -8.68 -8.18
CA ALA A 80 8.22 -8.37 -8.93
C ALA A 80 7.14 -9.47 -8.74
N GLU A 81 7.55 -10.74 -8.70
CA GLU A 81 6.66 -11.88 -8.46
C GLU A 81 6.00 -11.87 -7.08
N THR A 82 6.56 -11.16 -6.09
CA THR A 82 5.88 -10.97 -4.79
C THR A 82 4.68 -10.03 -4.85
N GLY A 83 4.49 -9.28 -5.95
CA GLY A 83 3.50 -8.21 -6.04
C GLY A 83 3.96 -6.90 -5.38
N ALA A 84 5.26 -6.72 -5.19
CA ALA A 84 5.84 -5.44 -4.81
C ALA A 84 5.48 -4.37 -5.85
N THR A 85 5.21 -3.15 -5.40
CA THR A 85 4.99 -2.00 -6.28
C THR A 85 6.30 -1.31 -6.63
N HIS A 86 7.25 -1.35 -5.70
CA HIS A 86 8.56 -0.71 -5.81
C HIS A 86 9.68 -1.68 -5.46
N ILE A 87 10.83 -1.41 -6.02
CA ILE A 87 12.11 -1.99 -5.59
C ILE A 87 12.97 -0.86 -5.01
N ALA A 88 13.52 -1.06 -3.80
CA ALA A 88 14.45 -0.10 -3.24
C ALA A 88 15.88 -0.40 -3.75
N ILE A 89 16.50 0.60 -4.36
CA ILE A 89 17.84 0.52 -4.94
C ILE A 89 18.74 1.50 -4.21
N ALA A 90 19.77 0.99 -3.55
CA ALA A 90 20.66 1.78 -2.71
C ALA A 90 22.04 2.07 -3.37
N THR A 91 22.16 1.94 -4.69
CA THR A 91 23.39 2.27 -5.42
C THR A 91 23.77 3.73 -5.15
N PRO A 92 25.05 4.05 -4.86
CA PRO A 92 25.48 5.43 -4.63
C PRO A 92 25.19 6.36 -5.79
N TYR A 93 24.91 7.63 -5.48
CA TYR A 93 24.57 8.66 -6.46
C TYR A 93 25.79 9.30 -7.16
N ASP A 94 27.01 8.96 -6.72
CA ASP A 94 28.22 9.46 -7.36
C ASP A 94 28.29 9.07 -8.84
N LYS A 95 28.79 9.96 -9.71
CA LYS A 95 28.88 9.76 -11.16
C LYS A 95 29.52 8.42 -11.55
N GLN A 96 30.47 7.96 -10.75
CA GLN A 96 31.14 6.67 -10.92
C GLN A 96 30.17 5.48 -10.92
N PHE A 97 29.14 5.49 -10.04
CA PHE A 97 28.21 4.38 -9.89
C PHE A 97 26.96 4.49 -10.76
N LEU A 98 26.79 5.61 -11.48
CA LEU A 98 25.63 5.83 -12.35
C LEU A 98 25.43 4.72 -13.40
N PRO A 99 26.46 4.16 -14.07
CA PRO A 99 26.27 3.04 -14.99
C PRO A 99 25.68 1.81 -14.31
N PHE A 100 26.08 1.51 -13.08
CA PHE A 100 25.57 0.38 -12.31
C PHE A 100 24.14 0.63 -11.83
N LEU A 101 23.83 1.83 -11.36
CA LEU A 101 22.47 2.24 -11.00
C LEU A 101 21.52 2.10 -12.21
N LYS A 102 21.93 2.53 -13.40
CA LYS A 102 21.13 2.39 -14.63
C LYS A 102 20.78 0.94 -14.94
N ARG A 103 21.68 -0.03 -14.70
CA ARG A 103 21.41 -1.47 -14.90
C ARG A 103 20.27 -1.95 -14.01
N TRP A 104 20.28 -1.59 -12.73
CA TRP A 104 19.20 -1.90 -11.77
C TRP A 104 17.87 -1.26 -12.18
N VAL A 105 17.90 0.03 -12.53
CA VAL A 105 16.69 0.76 -12.93
C VAL A 105 16.09 0.18 -14.21
N GLN A 106 16.90 -0.10 -15.24
CA GLN A 106 16.44 -0.72 -16.49
C GLN A 106 15.77 -2.08 -16.24
N MET A 107 16.35 -2.88 -15.34
CA MET A 107 15.77 -4.16 -14.98
C MET A 107 14.46 -4.00 -14.19
N ALA A 108 14.37 -3.04 -13.27
CA ALA A 108 13.13 -2.71 -12.57
C ALA A 108 12.02 -2.36 -13.57
N ARG A 109 12.31 -1.51 -14.57
CA ARG A 109 11.35 -1.14 -15.62
C ARG A 109 10.91 -2.33 -16.47
N LYS A 110 11.84 -3.23 -16.84
CA LYS A 110 11.53 -4.48 -17.56
C LYS A 110 10.46 -5.30 -16.84
N TYR A 111 10.52 -5.35 -15.52
CA TYR A 111 9.56 -6.08 -14.67
C TYR A 111 8.44 -5.20 -14.09
N LYS A 112 8.26 -3.97 -14.64
CA LYS A 112 7.17 -3.04 -14.29
C LYS A 112 7.15 -2.60 -12.83
N LEU A 113 8.28 -2.65 -12.15
CA LEU A 113 8.46 -2.09 -10.83
C LEU A 113 8.75 -0.60 -10.92
N LYS A 114 8.18 0.18 -10.01
CA LYS A 114 8.67 1.52 -9.70
C LYS A 114 9.92 1.40 -8.85
N VAL A 115 10.74 2.45 -8.89
CA VAL A 115 11.99 2.48 -8.15
C VAL A 115 11.86 3.42 -6.95
N TRP A 116 12.22 2.92 -5.78
CA TRP A 116 12.56 3.78 -4.68
C TRP A 116 14.08 3.96 -4.68
N PHE A 117 14.53 5.13 -5.13
CA PHE A 117 15.92 5.53 -5.09
C PHE A 117 16.31 5.81 -3.66
N ARG A 118 17.17 4.96 -3.10
CA ARG A 118 17.57 4.94 -1.71
C ARG A 118 19.09 4.93 -1.56
N GLY A 119 19.77 5.49 -2.54
CA GLY A 119 21.21 5.75 -2.51
C GLY A 119 21.56 7.01 -1.72
N ASN A 120 22.84 7.26 -1.63
CA ASN A 120 23.42 8.49 -1.08
C ASN A 120 24.76 8.73 -1.75
N PHE A 121 25.41 9.83 -1.44
CA PHE A 121 26.79 10.10 -1.92
C PHE A 121 27.80 9.39 -1.02
N SER A 122 28.77 8.71 -1.63
CA SER A 122 29.81 7.98 -0.91
C SER A 122 30.63 8.86 0.03
N GLY A 123 30.83 10.13 -0.32
CA GLY A 123 31.51 11.11 0.52
C GLY A 123 30.71 11.60 1.71
N TRP A 124 29.39 11.33 1.79
CA TRP A 124 28.58 11.55 2.99
C TRP A 124 28.70 10.36 3.94
N GLU A 125 28.50 9.15 3.41
CA GLU A 125 28.44 7.91 4.20
C GLU A 125 29.80 7.31 4.54
N GLY A 126 30.84 7.61 3.75
CA GLY A 126 32.14 6.96 3.86
C GLY A 126 32.17 5.57 3.23
N TRP A 127 31.25 5.26 2.31
CA TRP A 127 31.23 3.97 1.58
C TRP A 127 32.48 3.84 0.71
N PHE A 128 32.95 2.61 0.53
CA PHE A 128 34.11 2.26 -0.29
C PHE A 128 35.40 3.02 0.05
N ASN A 129 35.56 3.36 1.32
CA ASN A 129 36.67 4.15 1.86
C ASN A 129 36.72 5.61 1.37
N TYR A 130 35.60 6.16 0.88
CA TYR A 130 35.50 7.59 0.62
C TYR A 130 35.57 8.36 1.96
N PRO A 131 36.33 9.44 2.03
CA PRO A 131 36.34 10.25 3.25
C PRO A 131 35.00 10.94 3.44
N LYS A 132 34.51 11.00 4.68
CA LYS A 132 33.28 11.74 5.05
C LYS A 132 33.60 13.23 5.12
N ILE A 133 33.56 13.92 4.01
CA ILE A 133 33.93 15.32 3.86
C ILE A 133 32.82 16.23 3.35
N LEU A 134 31.70 15.67 2.94
CA LEU A 134 30.60 16.48 2.38
C LEU A 134 29.92 17.29 3.47
N THR A 135 29.81 18.58 3.22
CA THR A 135 28.95 19.48 3.99
C THR A 135 27.49 19.35 3.56
N ARG A 136 26.54 19.82 4.37
CA ARG A 136 25.12 19.86 4.04
C ARG A 136 24.86 20.66 2.75
N ALA A 137 25.56 21.78 2.56
CA ALA A 137 25.43 22.61 1.37
C ALA A 137 25.91 21.92 0.09
N GLU A 138 27.01 21.19 0.19
CA GLU A 138 27.53 20.40 -0.94
C GLU A 138 26.63 19.23 -1.28
N HIS A 139 26.10 18.53 -0.28
CA HIS A 139 25.17 17.43 -0.48
C HIS A 139 23.91 17.91 -1.20
N LEU A 140 23.31 19.01 -0.75
CA LEU A 140 22.15 19.65 -1.36
C LEU A 140 22.39 20.03 -2.84
N ARG A 141 23.56 20.64 -3.13
CA ARG A 141 23.94 20.95 -4.51
C ARG A 141 24.07 19.70 -5.36
N MET A 142 24.74 18.67 -4.85
CA MET A 142 24.93 17.40 -5.55
C MET A 142 23.61 16.66 -5.80
N THR A 143 22.65 16.73 -4.86
CA THR A 143 21.31 16.19 -5.04
C THR A 143 20.61 16.86 -6.24
N ARG A 144 20.65 18.20 -6.33
CA ARG A 144 20.08 18.94 -7.49
C ARG A 144 20.75 18.50 -8.79
N GLU A 145 22.08 18.48 -8.84
CA GLU A 145 22.85 18.06 -10.02
C GLU A 145 22.55 16.61 -10.42
N PHE A 146 22.45 15.69 -9.45
CA PHE A 146 22.13 14.30 -9.74
C PHE A 146 20.78 14.15 -10.44
N ILE A 147 19.76 14.88 -10.00
CA ILE A 147 18.42 14.82 -10.58
C ILE A 147 18.42 15.49 -11.96
N SER A 148 18.92 16.72 -12.07
CA SER A 148 18.91 17.51 -13.32
C SER A 148 19.77 16.90 -14.43
N ASP A 149 20.90 16.29 -14.09
CA ASP A 149 21.80 15.65 -15.05
C ASP A 149 21.27 14.29 -15.55
N ASN A 150 20.28 13.68 -14.86
CA ASN A 150 19.83 12.31 -15.15
C ASN A 150 18.30 12.18 -15.30
N PRO A 151 17.62 13.04 -16.10
CA PRO A 151 16.15 13.03 -16.19
C PRO A 151 15.58 11.71 -16.73
N SER A 152 16.32 10.98 -17.54
CA SER A 152 15.92 9.69 -18.13
C SER A 152 15.97 8.52 -17.13
N LEU A 153 16.56 8.70 -15.95
CA LEU A 153 16.63 7.69 -14.91
C LEU A 153 15.30 7.53 -14.20
N PHE A 154 14.49 8.60 -14.14
CA PHE A 154 13.29 8.70 -13.34
C PHE A 154 12.01 8.56 -14.16
N GLU A 155 10.99 7.93 -13.56
CA GLU A 155 9.63 7.85 -14.08
C GLU A 155 8.62 8.37 -13.05
N ASP A 156 7.44 8.75 -13.55
CA ASP A 156 6.33 9.12 -12.67
C ASP A 156 5.97 7.97 -11.72
N ASN A 157 5.68 8.33 -10.47
CA ASN A 157 5.41 7.44 -9.36
C ASN A 157 6.63 6.65 -8.83
N ASP A 158 7.85 7.01 -9.21
CA ASP A 158 9.02 6.63 -8.44
C ASP A 158 9.05 7.35 -7.09
N ALA A 159 9.86 6.85 -6.17
CA ALA A 159 10.19 7.52 -4.93
C ALA A 159 11.70 7.81 -4.87
N PHE A 160 12.06 8.93 -4.25
CA PHE A 160 13.44 9.35 -4.12
C PHE A 160 13.72 9.84 -2.70
N THR A 161 14.73 9.28 -2.08
CA THR A 161 15.30 9.74 -0.81
C THR A 161 16.68 10.30 -1.08
N ALA A 162 16.86 11.59 -0.87
CA ALA A 162 18.14 12.25 -1.11
C ALA A 162 19.23 11.73 -0.17
N CYS A 163 18.86 11.52 1.09
CA CYS A 163 19.77 11.13 2.17
C CYS A 163 19.07 10.14 3.11
N PRO A 164 18.99 8.83 2.76
CA PRO A 164 18.44 7.82 3.65
C PRO A 164 19.35 7.64 4.86
N GLU A 165 18.77 7.50 6.07
CA GLU A 165 19.52 7.42 7.33
C GLU A 165 20.65 8.48 7.43
N CYS A 166 20.28 9.71 7.11
CA CYS A 166 21.21 10.83 6.95
C CYS A 166 22.08 11.10 8.18
N GLU A 167 21.61 10.67 9.33
CA GLU A 167 22.30 10.68 10.60
C GLU A 167 23.53 9.77 10.67
N ASN A 168 23.64 8.76 9.79
CA ASN A 168 24.75 7.81 9.79
C ASN A 168 26.01 8.38 9.12
N GLY A 169 25.91 9.52 8.44
CA GLY A 169 26.98 10.15 7.68
C GLY A 169 27.10 11.66 7.89
N GLY A 170 27.91 12.32 7.04
CA GLY A 170 28.05 13.78 6.97
C GLY A 170 28.42 14.47 8.27
N PRO A 171 27.79 15.63 8.58
CA PRO A 171 28.05 16.39 9.82
C PRO A 171 27.69 15.72 11.13
N GLY A 172 27.09 14.54 11.07
CA GLY A 172 26.89 13.68 12.22
C GLY A 172 25.48 13.55 12.72
N ASP A 173 25.32 12.59 13.61
CA ASP A 173 24.08 12.13 14.20
C ASP A 173 23.54 13.13 15.23
N PRO A 174 22.31 13.63 15.10
CA PRO A 174 21.71 14.57 16.03
C PRO A 174 21.55 14.02 17.46
N ARG A 175 21.55 12.67 17.62
CA ARG A 175 21.55 12.02 18.95
C ARG A 175 22.84 12.28 19.72
N SER A 176 23.98 12.35 19.04
CA SER A 176 25.31 12.56 19.63
C SER A 176 25.77 14.02 19.58
N THR A 177 25.44 14.74 18.52
CA THR A 177 25.85 16.14 18.33
C THR A 177 24.92 17.15 19.02
N GLY A 178 23.68 16.77 19.29
CA GLY A 178 22.64 17.67 19.79
C GLY A 178 22.06 18.62 18.74
N ASP A 179 22.59 18.64 17.51
CA ASP A 179 22.12 19.51 16.39
C ASP A 179 20.82 19.03 15.77
N LYS A 180 19.73 19.09 16.55
CA LYS A 180 18.41 18.64 16.11
C LYS A 180 17.83 19.57 15.05
N GLU A 181 17.88 20.86 15.29
CA GLU A 181 17.25 21.84 14.40
C GLU A 181 18.00 21.96 13.06
N GLY A 182 19.34 21.94 13.07
CA GLY A 182 20.10 21.92 11.83
C GLY A 182 19.88 20.63 11.01
N HIS A 183 19.67 19.49 11.67
CA HIS A 183 19.35 18.23 10.99
C HIS A 183 17.93 18.26 10.39
N LYS A 184 16.92 18.76 11.12
CA LYS A 184 15.55 18.97 10.59
C LYS A 184 15.59 19.87 9.36
N GLN A 185 16.23 21.03 9.46
CA GLN A 185 16.29 21.98 8.35
C GLN A 185 16.97 21.37 7.13
N PHE A 186 18.05 20.62 7.32
CA PHE A 186 18.73 19.95 6.21
C PHE A 186 17.82 18.94 5.49
N LEU A 187 17.07 18.12 6.22
CA LEU A 187 16.11 17.19 5.60
C LEU A 187 14.99 17.92 4.84
N ILE A 188 14.51 19.05 5.38
CA ILE A 188 13.51 19.89 4.71
C ILE A 188 14.08 20.50 3.42
N ASP A 189 15.32 21.00 3.48
CA ASP A 189 16.00 21.57 2.32
C ASP A 189 16.21 20.51 1.21
N GLU A 190 16.63 19.29 1.57
CA GLU A 190 16.79 18.16 0.65
C GLU A 190 15.45 17.74 0.01
N HIS A 191 14.40 17.64 0.81
CA HIS A 191 13.06 17.33 0.32
C HIS A 191 12.57 18.39 -0.69
N ASN A 192 12.73 19.67 -0.37
CA ASN A 192 12.32 20.77 -1.22
C ASN A 192 13.14 20.83 -2.50
N ALA A 193 14.47 20.72 -2.38
CA ALA A 193 15.39 20.75 -3.52
C ALA A 193 15.11 19.62 -4.52
N ALA A 194 14.95 18.39 -4.03
CA ALA A 194 14.60 17.27 -4.88
C ALA A 194 13.23 17.48 -5.57
N GLY A 195 12.22 17.96 -4.81
CA GLY A 195 10.90 18.25 -5.37
C GLY A 195 10.90 19.37 -6.42
N GLU A 196 11.76 20.38 -6.27
CA GLU A 196 11.95 21.45 -7.25
C GLU A 196 12.58 20.90 -8.54
N GLU A 197 13.64 20.11 -8.42
CA GLU A 197 14.33 19.54 -9.59
C GLU A 197 13.45 18.53 -10.33
N PHE A 198 12.69 17.68 -9.63
CA PHE A 198 11.75 16.77 -10.30
C PHE A 198 10.68 17.52 -11.09
N ARG A 199 10.14 18.64 -10.53
CA ARG A 199 9.22 19.50 -11.28
C ARG A 199 9.89 20.14 -12.49
N ALA A 200 11.15 20.60 -12.36
CA ALA A 200 11.91 21.21 -13.45
C ALA A 200 12.16 20.25 -14.62
N ILE A 201 12.40 18.97 -14.34
CA ILE A 201 12.56 17.94 -15.39
C ILE A 201 11.21 17.31 -15.82
N GLY A 202 10.06 17.81 -15.33
CA GLY A 202 8.73 17.34 -15.72
C GLY A 202 8.37 15.94 -15.22
N LYS A 203 8.85 15.54 -14.03
CA LYS A 203 8.59 14.23 -13.41
C LYS A 203 7.82 14.35 -12.08
N THR A 204 6.92 13.39 -11.86
CA THR A 204 6.19 13.23 -10.62
C THR A 204 6.82 12.12 -9.78
N VAL A 205 7.85 12.47 -9.01
CA VAL A 205 8.59 11.56 -8.12
C VAL A 205 8.31 11.94 -6.68
N ALA A 206 7.98 10.96 -5.83
CA ALA A 206 7.70 11.22 -4.41
C ALA A 206 9.02 11.44 -3.64
N THR A 207 9.15 12.59 -2.99
CA THR A 207 10.33 12.97 -2.17
C THR A 207 10.06 12.89 -0.67
N THR A 208 8.92 12.32 -0.28
CA THR A 208 8.42 12.29 1.10
C THR A 208 8.94 11.12 1.93
N TYR A 209 9.60 10.15 1.32
CA TYR A 209 10.08 8.94 1.98
C TYR A 209 11.51 9.11 2.55
N ASN A 210 11.69 10.11 3.40
CA ASN A 210 12.98 10.39 4.05
C ASN A 210 13.20 9.41 5.21
N SER A 211 13.74 8.23 4.89
CA SER A 211 13.93 7.17 5.89
C SER A 211 15.05 7.52 6.86
N MET A 212 14.80 7.22 8.13
CA MET A 212 15.72 7.46 9.25
C MET A 212 15.54 6.40 10.32
N ASN A 213 16.55 6.23 11.16
CA ASN A 213 16.44 5.39 12.34
C ASN A 213 15.28 5.82 13.24
N PHE A 214 14.54 4.86 13.79
CA PHE A 214 13.39 5.14 14.66
C PHE A 214 13.71 6.09 15.82
N ASP A 215 14.89 5.98 16.42
CA ASP A 215 15.32 6.84 17.54
C ASP A 215 15.53 8.30 17.10
N VAL A 216 16.02 8.50 15.88
CA VAL A 216 16.16 9.83 15.27
C VAL A 216 14.79 10.40 14.98
N ALA A 217 13.91 9.61 14.39
CA ALA A 217 12.54 10.05 14.10
C ALA A 217 11.82 10.54 15.37
N LYS A 218 11.99 9.87 16.51
CA LYS A 218 11.44 10.34 17.81
C LYS A 218 11.96 11.71 18.24
N ILE A 219 13.14 12.08 17.81
CA ILE A 219 13.78 13.34 18.19
C ILE A 219 13.38 14.49 17.26
N ILE A 220 13.29 14.21 15.97
CA ILE A 220 13.16 15.25 14.94
C ILE A 220 11.79 15.35 14.28
N MET A 221 10.99 14.27 14.28
CA MET A 221 9.68 14.24 13.58
C MET A 221 8.56 14.73 14.50
N ASP A 222 8.58 16.02 14.84
CA ASP A 222 7.42 16.72 15.39
C ASP A 222 6.40 17.08 14.28
N LYS A 223 5.21 17.57 14.68
CA LYS A 223 4.15 17.92 13.72
C LYS A 223 4.58 18.93 12.65
N PRO A 224 5.25 20.06 12.99
CA PRO A 224 5.73 21.01 11.99
C PRO A 224 6.71 20.38 10.99
N THR A 225 7.70 19.64 11.48
CA THR A 225 8.69 18.95 10.62
C THR A 225 8.03 17.92 9.72
N THR A 226 7.09 17.13 10.27
CA THR A 226 6.34 16.12 9.51
C THR A 226 5.54 16.77 8.38
N ILE A 227 4.86 17.88 8.64
CA ILE A 227 4.13 18.63 7.61
C ILE A 227 5.09 19.15 6.53
N ALA A 228 6.22 19.73 6.93
CA ALA A 228 7.23 20.27 6.00
C ALA A 228 7.86 19.18 5.12
N LEU A 229 7.91 17.94 5.57
CA LEU A 229 8.38 16.75 4.82
C LEU A 229 7.25 16.00 4.09
N GLY A 230 6.06 16.59 3.94
CA GLY A 230 4.95 16.03 3.17
C GLY A 230 4.04 15.08 3.92
N GLY A 231 4.05 15.07 5.26
CA GLY A 231 3.09 14.33 6.09
C GLY A 231 3.41 12.86 6.31
N ILE A 232 4.56 12.38 5.87
CA ILE A 232 5.02 10.99 6.02
C ILE A 232 6.22 10.95 6.96
N VAL A 233 6.23 9.99 7.88
CA VAL A 233 7.39 9.61 8.69
C VAL A 233 7.86 8.25 8.20
N ALA A 234 8.97 8.25 7.49
CA ALA A 234 9.62 7.01 7.03
C ALA A 234 10.66 6.57 8.07
N ILE A 235 10.51 5.36 8.59
CA ILE A 235 11.36 4.84 9.68
C ILE A 235 11.98 3.50 9.33
N ASP A 236 13.24 3.34 9.71
CA ASP A 236 13.94 2.07 9.71
C ASP A 236 13.91 1.54 11.14
N HIS A 237 13.18 0.43 11.36
CA HIS A 237 12.81 0.00 12.70
C HIS A 237 12.88 -1.50 12.90
N TYR A 238 13.80 -1.92 13.76
CA TYR A 238 14.03 -3.31 14.11
C TYR A 238 13.77 -3.54 15.60
N VAL A 239 12.92 -4.52 15.89
CA VAL A 239 12.50 -4.86 17.26
C VAL A 239 12.38 -6.36 17.46
N ASP A 240 12.33 -6.76 18.71
CA ASP A 240 12.23 -8.16 19.13
C ASP A 240 10.88 -8.82 18.79
N THR A 241 9.78 -8.06 18.88
CA THR A 241 8.44 -8.61 18.68
C THR A 241 7.55 -7.78 17.76
N PRO A 242 6.65 -8.40 16.97
CA PRO A 242 5.67 -7.71 16.14
C PRO A 242 4.76 -6.75 16.92
N SER A 243 4.39 -7.13 18.14
CA SER A 243 3.57 -6.27 19.01
C SER A 243 4.27 -4.97 19.42
N LYS A 244 5.59 -5.05 19.68
CA LYS A 244 6.42 -3.86 19.96
C LYS A 244 6.55 -2.99 18.70
N LEU A 245 6.73 -3.60 17.52
CA LEU A 245 6.78 -2.88 16.25
C LEU A 245 5.56 -1.98 16.07
N VAL A 246 4.37 -2.55 16.16
CA VAL A 246 3.13 -1.78 15.94
C VAL A 246 2.89 -0.76 17.05
N ARG A 247 3.19 -1.09 18.31
CA ARG A 247 3.06 -0.13 19.42
C ARG A 247 3.91 1.12 19.19
N THR A 248 5.19 0.95 18.86
CA THR A 248 6.11 2.07 18.64
C THR A 248 5.77 2.87 17.38
N ILE A 249 5.24 2.21 16.33
CA ILE A 249 4.69 2.88 15.14
C ILE A 249 3.50 3.78 15.53
N LYS A 250 2.59 3.30 16.37
CA LYS A 250 1.45 4.11 16.87
C LYS A 250 1.92 5.31 17.66
N GLU A 251 2.89 5.13 18.54
CA GLU A 251 3.47 6.21 19.35
C GLU A 251 4.01 7.34 18.45
N ILE A 252 4.80 7.00 17.43
CA ILE A 252 5.38 8.02 16.54
C ILE A 252 4.31 8.62 15.61
N ALA A 253 3.33 7.86 15.15
CA ALA A 253 2.21 8.41 14.37
C ALA A 253 1.41 9.45 15.17
N GLN A 254 1.16 9.19 16.45
CA GLN A 254 0.45 10.09 17.35
C GLN A 254 1.26 11.36 17.65
N SER A 255 2.55 11.23 17.94
CA SER A 255 3.40 12.39 18.28
C SER A 255 3.69 13.27 17.07
N SER A 256 3.98 12.69 15.91
CA SER A 256 4.28 13.40 14.67
C SER A 256 3.04 13.90 13.93
N GLY A 257 1.88 13.26 14.13
CA GLY A 257 0.66 13.51 13.35
C GLY A 257 0.73 13.02 11.91
N GLY A 258 1.80 12.29 11.53
CA GLY A 258 2.04 11.80 10.17
C GLY A 258 1.51 10.38 9.90
N LYS A 259 1.49 10.02 8.62
CA LYS A 259 1.39 8.64 8.19
C LYS A 259 2.76 7.98 8.29
N ILE A 260 2.78 6.69 8.55
CA ILE A 260 4.03 5.95 8.73
C ILE A 260 4.32 5.10 7.50
N PHE A 261 5.51 5.27 6.97
CA PHE A 261 6.11 4.33 6.05
C PHE A 261 7.21 3.57 6.77
N LEU A 262 7.07 2.25 6.85
CA LEU A 262 8.10 1.40 7.45
C LEU A 262 9.18 1.13 6.40
N GLY A 263 10.23 1.95 6.40
CA GLY A 263 11.29 1.98 5.39
C GLY A 263 12.18 0.76 5.43
N GLU A 264 12.49 0.30 6.64
CA GLU A 264 13.14 -0.98 6.87
C GLU A 264 12.52 -1.73 8.04
N PHE A 265 12.26 -2.99 7.84
CA PHE A 265 12.02 -3.98 8.88
C PHE A 265 12.40 -5.36 8.36
N GLY A 266 12.73 -6.25 9.26
CA GLY A 266 13.09 -7.62 8.89
C GLY A 266 13.66 -8.40 10.07
N VAL A 267 13.62 -9.71 9.99
CA VAL A 267 14.18 -10.63 10.99
C VAL A 267 14.85 -11.82 10.29
N PRO A 268 15.78 -12.50 10.99
CA PRO A 268 16.36 -12.12 12.27
C PRO A 268 17.48 -11.08 12.15
N LEU A 269 17.56 -10.20 13.14
CA LEU A 269 18.83 -9.54 13.49
C LEU A 269 19.34 -10.20 14.78
N PRO A 270 20.45 -10.95 14.76
CA PRO A 270 20.85 -11.81 15.88
C PRO A 270 20.98 -11.09 17.23
N HIS A 271 21.40 -9.83 17.23
CA HIS A 271 21.54 -9.02 18.44
C HIS A 271 20.20 -8.46 18.98
N ILE A 272 19.08 -8.57 18.21
CA ILE A 272 17.74 -8.13 18.61
C ILE A 272 16.82 -9.33 18.85
N ASN A 273 16.79 -10.27 17.89
CA ASN A 273 15.82 -11.36 17.84
C ASN A 273 16.42 -12.71 18.24
N GLY A 274 17.76 -12.80 18.39
CA GLY A 274 18.47 -14.06 18.46
C GLY A 274 18.50 -14.78 17.10
N ALA A 275 18.95 -16.04 17.11
CA ALA A 275 18.91 -16.89 15.93
C ALA A 275 17.48 -17.37 15.67
N MET A 276 17.06 -17.34 14.40
CA MET A 276 15.77 -17.84 13.94
C MET A 276 15.97 -18.80 12.77
N ASN A 277 15.24 -19.91 12.77
CA ASN A 277 15.08 -20.74 11.59
C ASN A 277 14.00 -20.14 10.66
N GLU A 278 13.85 -20.72 9.45
CA GLU A 278 12.89 -20.20 8.44
C GLU A 278 11.43 -20.20 8.91
N ILE A 279 11.04 -21.16 9.76
CA ILE A 279 9.67 -21.23 10.31
C ILE A 279 9.44 -20.08 11.28
N GLN A 280 10.41 -19.81 12.15
CA GLN A 280 10.33 -18.72 13.12
C GLN A 280 10.38 -17.36 12.42
N GLN A 281 11.23 -17.20 11.40
CA GLN A 281 11.25 -16.00 10.56
C GLN A 281 9.89 -15.74 9.90
N ALA A 282 9.32 -16.76 9.25
CA ALA A 282 8.03 -16.68 8.58
C ALA A 282 6.89 -16.32 9.55
N ALA A 283 6.84 -16.96 10.72
CA ALA A 283 5.83 -16.71 11.73
C ALA A 283 5.90 -15.27 12.28
N TRP A 284 7.10 -14.77 12.55
CA TRP A 284 7.29 -13.39 13.00
C TRP A 284 6.82 -12.38 11.93
N ILE A 285 7.19 -12.62 10.66
CA ILE A 285 6.81 -11.75 9.54
C ILE A 285 5.29 -11.78 9.31
N GLU A 286 4.66 -12.96 9.38
CA GLU A 286 3.20 -13.09 9.24
C GLU A 286 2.47 -12.29 10.32
N GLU A 287 2.87 -12.43 11.59
CA GLU A 287 2.28 -11.67 12.69
C GLU A 287 2.53 -10.16 12.52
N ALA A 288 3.73 -9.75 12.09
CA ALA A 288 4.03 -8.35 11.86
C ALA A 288 3.18 -7.76 10.75
N LEU A 289 3.10 -8.41 9.58
CA LEU A 289 2.29 -7.94 8.45
C LEU A 289 0.81 -7.92 8.78
N HIS A 290 0.31 -8.90 9.53
CA HIS A 290 -1.06 -8.90 10.03
C HIS A 290 -1.33 -7.65 10.87
N LYS A 291 -0.52 -7.41 11.90
CA LYS A 291 -0.69 -6.25 12.78
C LYS A 291 -0.51 -4.91 12.06
N LEU A 292 0.46 -4.80 11.16
CA LEU A 292 0.70 -3.61 10.35
C LEU A 292 -0.47 -3.31 9.41
N SER A 293 -1.08 -4.34 8.81
CA SER A 293 -2.24 -4.16 7.93
C SER A 293 -3.50 -3.68 8.67
N MET A 294 -3.56 -3.94 9.99
CA MET A 294 -4.65 -3.47 10.85
C MET A 294 -4.42 -2.05 11.39
N GLU A 295 -3.22 -1.49 11.21
CA GLU A 295 -2.86 -0.18 11.73
C GLU A 295 -3.12 0.93 10.69
N PRO A 296 -4.12 1.83 10.92
CA PRO A 296 -4.51 2.83 9.92
C PRO A 296 -3.47 3.89 9.62
N SER A 297 -2.50 4.07 10.50
CA SER A 297 -1.41 5.03 10.30
C SER A 297 -0.35 4.51 9.33
N VAL A 298 -0.24 3.19 9.12
CA VAL A 298 0.73 2.58 8.22
C VAL A 298 0.24 2.67 6.78
N MET A 299 0.95 3.41 5.95
CA MET A 299 0.65 3.60 4.54
C MET A 299 1.44 2.70 3.60
N GLY A 300 2.56 2.13 4.06
CA GLY A 300 3.41 1.28 3.25
C GLY A 300 4.52 0.63 4.04
N VAL A 301 5.15 -0.35 3.41
CA VAL A 301 6.25 -1.13 4.01
C VAL A 301 7.33 -1.44 2.98
N SER A 302 8.58 -1.48 3.44
CA SER A 302 9.73 -1.97 2.69
C SER A 302 10.47 -3.03 3.51
N TYR A 303 10.54 -4.25 3.00
CA TYR A 303 11.23 -5.33 3.68
C TYR A 303 12.74 -5.25 3.45
N TRP A 304 13.52 -5.29 4.49
CA TRP A 304 14.96 -5.39 4.43
C TRP A 304 15.38 -6.82 4.83
N ILE A 305 15.86 -7.69 3.93
CA ILE A 305 16.40 -7.48 2.59
C ILE A 305 16.02 -8.66 1.69
N ASN A 306 16.12 -8.47 0.35
CA ASN A 306 15.83 -9.57 -0.57
C ASN A 306 16.80 -10.75 -0.39
N ALA A 307 18.13 -10.54 -0.50
CA ALA A 307 19.16 -11.56 -0.43
C ALA A 307 20.47 -11.03 0.17
N GLY A 308 21.37 -11.91 0.63
CA GLY A 308 22.72 -11.55 1.06
C GLY A 308 22.83 -10.97 2.48
N GLY A 309 21.77 -11.02 3.28
CA GLY A 309 21.78 -10.55 4.67
C GLY A 309 21.08 -11.54 5.61
N PRO A 310 21.12 -11.29 6.93
CA PRO A 310 20.54 -12.18 7.92
C PRO A 310 19.02 -12.30 7.79
N THR A 311 18.36 -11.23 7.35
CA THR A 311 16.89 -11.14 7.17
C THR A 311 16.44 -11.60 5.78
N ALA A 312 17.35 -12.08 4.92
CA ALA A 312 17.09 -12.40 3.52
C ALA A 312 15.83 -13.25 3.30
N LEU A 313 15.05 -12.89 2.29
CA LEU A 313 13.85 -13.59 1.83
C LEU A 313 14.18 -14.74 0.87
N TRP A 314 15.29 -14.63 0.14
CA TRP A 314 15.81 -15.68 -0.78
C TRP A 314 17.19 -16.15 -0.34
N ASN A 315 17.43 -17.41 -0.56
CA ASN A 315 18.76 -17.99 -0.41
C ASN A 315 19.69 -17.50 -1.54
N GLU A 316 20.98 -17.72 -1.41
CA GLU A 316 21.97 -17.29 -2.42
C GLU A 316 21.78 -17.96 -3.78
N ASP A 317 21.19 -19.15 -3.82
CA ASP A 317 20.82 -19.87 -5.04
C ASP A 317 19.52 -19.36 -5.69
N GLY A 318 18.89 -18.35 -5.10
CA GLY A 318 17.64 -17.77 -5.57
C GLY A 318 16.37 -18.52 -5.14
N THR A 319 16.48 -19.57 -4.34
CA THR A 319 15.30 -20.27 -3.80
C THR A 319 14.61 -19.44 -2.72
N PRO A 320 13.26 -19.33 -2.75
CA PRO A 320 12.54 -18.54 -1.75
C PRO A 320 12.51 -19.23 -0.39
N LYS A 321 12.73 -18.46 0.66
CA LYS A 321 12.42 -18.88 2.03
C LYS A 321 10.91 -18.76 2.28
N LYS A 322 10.42 -19.43 3.32
CA LYS A 322 8.99 -19.38 3.71
C LYS A 322 8.49 -17.94 3.90
N ALA A 323 9.33 -17.06 4.42
CA ALA A 323 9.03 -15.64 4.61
C ALA A 323 8.69 -14.89 3.31
N ALA A 324 9.31 -15.26 2.17
CA ALA A 324 9.00 -14.68 0.87
C ALA A 324 7.54 -14.96 0.46
N ASN A 325 7.07 -16.19 0.68
CA ASN A 325 5.69 -16.60 0.37
C ASN A 325 4.67 -15.88 1.28
N ILE A 326 5.02 -15.68 2.56
CA ILE A 326 4.19 -14.89 3.47
C ILE A 326 4.08 -13.45 2.97
N LEU A 327 5.21 -12.80 2.65
CA LEU A 327 5.20 -11.43 2.12
C LEU A 327 4.35 -11.33 0.84
N GLN A 328 4.52 -12.27 -0.09
CA GLN A 328 3.74 -12.35 -1.32
C GLN A 328 2.22 -12.40 -1.05
N SER A 329 1.78 -13.19 -0.07
CA SER A 329 0.35 -13.33 0.25
C SER A 329 -0.29 -12.03 0.76
N TYR A 330 0.49 -11.13 1.36
CA TYR A 330 0.04 -9.80 1.77
C TYR A 330 0.17 -8.76 0.65
N PHE A 331 1.15 -8.93 -0.24
CA PHE A 331 1.37 -8.00 -1.36
C PHE A 331 0.41 -8.29 -2.53
N ILE A 332 0.01 -9.54 -2.71
CA ILE A 332 -0.99 -9.99 -3.69
C ILE A 332 -2.21 -10.52 -2.93
N PRO A 333 -3.17 -9.64 -2.56
CA PRO A 333 -4.35 -10.08 -1.84
C PRO A 333 -5.22 -11.00 -2.71
N ARG A 334 -5.89 -11.95 -2.08
CA ARG A 334 -6.84 -12.84 -2.73
C ARG A 334 -8.08 -12.05 -3.18
N ILE A 335 -8.57 -12.33 -4.36
CA ILE A 335 -9.82 -11.76 -4.86
C ILE A 335 -10.97 -12.72 -4.56
N VAL A 336 -11.98 -12.22 -3.86
CA VAL A 336 -13.25 -12.88 -3.64
C VAL A 336 -14.30 -12.22 -4.52
N SER A 337 -15.03 -13.01 -5.28
CA SER A 337 -16.12 -12.54 -6.12
C SER A 337 -17.44 -13.21 -5.74
N GLY A 338 -18.55 -12.55 -6.07
CA GLY A 338 -19.87 -13.09 -5.78
C GLY A 338 -20.98 -12.33 -6.47
N VAL A 339 -22.21 -12.77 -6.19
CA VAL A 339 -23.44 -12.14 -6.67
C VAL A 339 -24.39 -11.94 -5.50
N ILE A 340 -25.01 -10.78 -5.45
CA ILE A 340 -26.05 -10.44 -4.47
C ILE A 340 -27.39 -10.35 -5.17
N THR A 341 -28.36 -11.15 -4.70
CA THR A 341 -29.72 -11.16 -5.19
C THR A 341 -30.70 -10.96 -4.03
N ASP A 342 -31.95 -10.62 -4.34
CA ASP A 342 -33.04 -10.78 -3.39
C ASP A 342 -33.55 -12.24 -3.36
N GLN A 343 -34.56 -12.51 -2.52
CA GLN A 343 -35.21 -13.82 -2.42
C GLN A 343 -35.93 -14.26 -3.70
N TYR A 344 -36.12 -13.37 -4.67
CA TYR A 344 -36.74 -13.61 -5.95
C TYR A 344 -35.74 -13.75 -7.10
N GLU A 345 -34.43 -13.85 -6.75
CA GLU A 345 -33.32 -13.92 -7.69
C GLU A 345 -33.05 -12.63 -8.49
N ASN A 346 -33.70 -11.51 -8.17
CA ASN A 346 -33.38 -10.24 -8.80
C ASN A 346 -32.03 -9.71 -8.30
N PRO A 347 -31.13 -9.24 -9.17
CA PRO A 347 -29.85 -8.70 -8.76
C PRO A 347 -30.00 -7.40 -7.96
N ILE A 348 -29.20 -7.23 -6.92
CA ILE A 348 -29.21 -6.02 -6.10
C ILE A 348 -27.90 -5.26 -6.31
N SER A 349 -28.02 -4.04 -6.82
CA SER A 349 -26.91 -3.10 -6.99
C SER A 349 -26.70 -2.23 -5.78
N GLN A 350 -25.50 -1.61 -5.68
CA GLN A 350 -25.13 -0.62 -4.65
C GLN A 350 -25.18 -1.17 -3.20
N VAL A 351 -25.10 -2.47 -3.04
CA VAL A 351 -24.87 -3.09 -1.74
C VAL A 351 -23.39 -2.93 -1.38
N THR A 352 -23.11 -2.46 -0.19
CA THR A 352 -21.73 -2.38 0.33
C THR A 352 -21.28 -3.76 0.80
N ILE A 353 -20.17 -4.23 0.27
CA ILE A 353 -19.46 -5.42 0.70
C ILE A 353 -18.13 -4.98 1.30
N SER A 354 -17.84 -5.35 2.53
CA SER A 354 -16.59 -4.95 3.20
C SER A 354 -15.96 -6.11 3.95
N SER A 355 -14.64 -6.16 3.89
CA SER A 355 -13.81 -6.90 4.82
C SER A 355 -13.24 -5.95 5.88
N VAL A 356 -12.24 -6.38 6.63
CA VAL A 356 -11.54 -5.51 7.59
C VAL A 356 -10.74 -4.41 6.85
N ASN A 357 -10.14 -4.76 5.71
CA ASN A 357 -9.18 -3.92 5.00
C ASN A 357 -9.67 -3.36 3.66
N SER A 358 -10.81 -3.82 3.16
CA SER A 358 -11.31 -3.39 1.85
C SER A 358 -12.82 -3.30 1.78
N SER A 359 -13.33 -2.53 0.84
CA SER A 359 -14.76 -2.43 0.56
C SER A 359 -15.01 -2.24 -0.94
N THR A 360 -16.18 -2.70 -1.39
CA THR A 360 -16.65 -2.55 -2.76
C THR A 360 -18.18 -2.44 -2.77
N PHE A 361 -18.76 -2.19 -3.96
CA PHE A 361 -20.20 -2.17 -4.17
C PHE A 361 -20.58 -3.20 -5.22
N SER A 362 -21.79 -3.80 -5.08
CA SER A 362 -22.36 -4.61 -6.14
C SER A 362 -22.76 -3.75 -7.33
N ASN A 363 -22.53 -4.25 -8.55
CA ASN A 363 -22.92 -3.62 -9.80
C ASN A 363 -24.41 -3.85 -10.15
N THR A 364 -24.86 -3.39 -11.30
CA THR A 364 -26.26 -3.55 -11.78
C THR A 364 -26.71 -5.01 -11.98
N LYS A 365 -25.75 -5.93 -12.11
CA LYS A 365 -26.00 -7.38 -12.16
C LYS A 365 -25.89 -8.06 -10.80
N GLY A 366 -25.75 -7.28 -9.71
CA GLY A 366 -25.51 -7.78 -8.36
C GLY A 366 -24.10 -8.32 -8.13
N GLU A 367 -23.22 -8.29 -9.13
CA GLU A 367 -21.88 -8.84 -9.05
C GLU A 367 -20.95 -7.92 -8.25
N PHE A 368 -20.03 -8.51 -7.48
CA PHE A 368 -18.98 -7.81 -6.77
C PHE A 368 -17.64 -8.55 -6.85
N SER A 369 -16.58 -7.81 -6.59
CA SER A 369 -15.21 -8.31 -6.43
C SER A 369 -14.54 -7.56 -5.29
N LEU A 370 -13.93 -8.27 -4.34
CA LEU A 370 -13.33 -7.71 -3.14
C LEU A 370 -11.96 -8.33 -2.92
N SER A 371 -10.96 -7.47 -2.65
CA SER A 371 -9.62 -7.90 -2.24
C SER A 371 -9.61 -8.21 -0.75
N ILE A 372 -9.04 -9.36 -0.36
CA ILE A 372 -8.94 -9.78 1.04
C ILE A 372 -7.53 -10.25 1.37
N LEU A 373 -7.10 -10.00 2.60
CA LEU A 373 -5.82 -10.47 3.13
C LEU A 373 -5.92 -11.91 3.66
N PRO A 374 -4.79 -12.63 3.85
CA PRO A 374 -4.80 -14.05 4.20
C PRO A 374 -5.57 -14.42 5.45
N PHE A 375 -5.56 -13.55 6.46
CA PHE A 375 -6.22 -13.80 7.75
C PHE A 375 -7.73 -13.49 7.76
N GLU A 376 -8.25 -12.82 6.72
CA GLU A 376 -9.66 -12.43 6.67
C GLU A 376 -10.52 -13.65 6.31
N LYS A 377 -11.42 -14.01 7.23
CA LYS A 377 -12.30 -15.18 7.12
C LYS A 377 -13.75 -14.82 6.81
N ASN A 378 -14.12 -13.57 6.96
CA ASN A 378 -15.49 -13.10 6.82
C ASN A 378 -15.56 -11.81 6.01
N VAL A 379 -16.69 -11.61 5.33
CA VAL A 379 -17.10 -10.33 4.74
C VAL A 379 -18.38 -9.87 5.38
N SER A 380 -18.54 -8.57 5.51
CA SER A 380 -19.80 -7.96 5.95
C SER A 380 -20.49 -7.30 4.77
N ILE A 381 -21.80 -7.40 4.79
CA ILE A 381 -22.68 -6.86 3.74
C ILE A 381 -23.67 -5.91 4.39
N GLN A 382 -23.85 -4.77 3.74
CA GLN A 382 -24.82 -3.77 4.14
C GLN A 382 -25.60 -3.30 2.91
N ALA A 383 -26.85 -3.70 2.82
CA ALA A 383 -27.80 -3.14 1.87
C ALA A 383 -28.42 -1.86 2.44
N ASN A 384 -28.84 -0.93 1.57
CA ASN A 384 -29.47 0.31 1.97
C ASN A 384 -30.66 0.05 2.92
N GLY A 385 -30.62 0.65 4.12
CA GLY A 385 -31.69 0.56 5.12
C GLY A 385 -31.74 -0.75 5.91
N GLN A 386 -30.79 -1.68 5.72
CA GLN A 386 -30.72 -2.94 6.47
C GLN A 386 -29.53 -2.99 7.43
N SER A 387 -29.65 -3.85 8.45
CA SER A 387 -28.56 -4.15 9.36
C SER A 387 -27.43 -4.88 8.65
N LYS A 388 -26.22 -4.68 9.14
CA LYS A 388 -25.00 -5.33 8.64
C LYS A 388 -25.04 -6.83 8.93
N SER A 389 -24.81 -7.67 7.90
CA SER A 389 -24.73 -9.12 8.01
C SER A 389 -23.34 -9.62 7.66
N ASN A 390 -22.85 -10.66 8.34
CA ASN A 390 -21.55 -11.26 8.11
C ASN A 390 -21.67 -12.60 7.41
N PHE A 391 -20.79 -12.88 6.47
CA PHE A 391 -20.72 -14.11 5.69
C PHE A 391 -19.31 -14.67 5.74
N SER A 392 -19.19 -15.98 5.97
CA SER A 392 -17.91 -16.69 5.89
C SER A 392 -17.42 -16.76 4.45
N LEU A 393 -16.11 -16.59 4.29
CA LEU A 393 -15.45 -16.70 3.00
C LEU A 393 -15.22 -18.17 2.63
N PRO A 394 -15.42 -18.57 1.37
CA PRO A 394 -15.06 -19.90 0.91
C PRO A 394 -13.52 -20.08 0.95
N GLU A 395 -13.07 -21.30 1.18
CA GLU A 395 -11.63 -21.60 1.23
C GLU A 395 -10.93 -21.50 -0.12
N SER A 396 -11.61 -21.76 -1.21
CA SER A 396 -11.06 -21.70 -2.58
C SER A 396 -12.05 -21.08 -3.55
N GLY A 397 -11.60 -20.28 -4.49
CA GLY A 397 -12.17 -19.73 -5.74
C GLY A 397 -13.66 -19.77 -6.04
N GLU A 398 -14.49 -20.28 -5.15
CA GLU A 398 -15.92 -20.31 -5.30
C GLU A 398 -16.53 -18.91 -5.21
N LYS A 399 -17.51 -18.64 -6.10
CA LYS A 399 -18.24 -17.38 -6.04
C LYS A 399 -19.24 -17.41 -4.89
N LEU A 400 -19.23 -16.35 -4.08
CA LEU A 400 -20.23 -16.14 -3.05
C LEU A 400 -21.59 -15.85 -3.66
N ARG A 401 -22.63 -16.60 -3.24
CA ARG A 401 -24.02 -16.27 -3.55
C ARG A 401 -24.70 -15.79 -2.27
N ILE A 402 -25.15 -14.54 -2.29
CA ILE A 402 -25.72 -13.88 -1.13
C ILE A 402 -27.12 -13.44 -1.43
N ILE A 403 -28.07 -13.90 -0.62
CA ILE A 403 -29.47 -13.53 -0.73
C ILE A 403 -29.81 -12.53 0.37
N VAL A 404 -30.27 -11.35 -0.04
CA VAL A 404 -30.71 -10.29 0.88
C VAL A 404 -32.24 -10.23 0.85
N GLN A 405 -32.86 -10.34 2.02
CA GLN A 405 -34.31 -10.20 2.11
C GLN A 405 -34.71 -8.76 1.84
N ARG A 406 -35.63 -8.55 0.90
CA ARG A 406 -36.14 -7.22 0.53
C ARG A 406 -37.65 -7.22 0.49
N SER A 407 -38.24 -6.08 0.78
CA SER A 407 -39.65 -5.85 0.45
C SER A 407 -39.85 -5.92 -1.06
N PRO A 408 -41.03 -6.41 -1.55
CA PRO A 408 -41.33 -6.46 -2.97
C PRO A 408 -41.03 -5.12 -3.67
N GLN A 409 -40.28 -5.17 -4.78
CA GLN A 409 -39.87 -3.97 -5.51
C GLN A 409 -40.85 -3.65 -6.67
N ASN A 410 -41.65 -4.64 -7.06
CA ASN A 410 -42.64 -4.52 -8.15
C ASN A 410 -43.82 -5.40 -7.86
N PHE A 411 -44.84 -5.28 -8.72
CA PHE A 411 -46.09 -6.05 -8.57
C PHE A 411 -45.89 -7.58 -8.70
N ILE A 412 -44.93 -8.01 -9.47
CA ILE A 412 -44.60 -9.44 -9.61
C ILE A 412 -44.01 -9.99 -8.34
N ASP A 413 -43.05 -9.24 -7.73
CA ASP A 413 -42.46 -9.61 -6.44
C ASP A 413 -43.51 -9.63 -5.32
N PHE A 414 -44.46 -8.66 -5.35
CA PHE A 414 -45.56 -8.63 -4.41
C PHE A 414 -46.47 -9.87 -4.57
N LEU A 415 -46.80 -10.27 -5.80
CA LEU A 415 -47.58 -11.47 -6.04
C LEU A 415 -46.83 -12.74 -5.61
N ARG A 416 -45.52 -12.82 -5.87
CA ARG A 416 -44.69 -13.94 -5.40
C ARG A 416 -44.68 -14.02 -3.87
N ASP A 417 -44.47 -12.90 -3.18
CA ASP A 417 -44.51 -12.84 -1.73
C ASP A 417 -45.87 -13.26 -1.15
N LEU A 418 -46.96 -12.87 -1.81
CA LEU A 418 -48.31 -13.26 -1.44
C LEU A 418 -48.54 -14.76 -1.58
N ILE A 419 -48.01 -15.37 -2.64
CA ILE A 419 -48.10 -16.81 -2.89
C ILE A 419 -47.28 -17.59 -1.88
N TYR A 420 -46.01 -17.21 -1.65
CA TYR A 420 -45.09 -17.89 -0.73
C TYR A 420 -45.48 -17.75 0.74
N LYS A 421 -46.21 -16.70 1.15
CA LYS A 421 -46.70 -16.55 2.52
C LYS A 421 -47.99 -17.34 2.81
N ASN A 422 -48.66 -17.83 1.78
CA ASN A 422 -49.91 -18.58 1.90
C ASN A 422 -49.77 -20.08 1.50
N LEU A 423 -48.57 -20.55 1.20
CA LEU A 423 -48.15 -21.93 1.09
C LEU A 423 -47.37 -22.39 2.31
#